data_0ca45ab3df5513d8b76a82738a869294
#
_entry.id   0ca45ab3df5513d8b76a82738a869294
#
_cell.length_a   1.000
_cell.length_b   1.000
_cell.length_c   1.000
_cell.angle_alpha   90.00
_cell.angle_beta   90.00
_cell.angle_gamma   90.00
#
_symmetry.space_group_name_H-M   'P 1'
#
loop_
_entity.id
_entity.type
_entity.pdbx_description
1 polymer ?
#
loop_
_entity_poly.entity_id
_entity_poly.type
_entity_poly.pdbx_seq_one_letter_code
_entity_poly.pdbx_strand_id
1 'polypeptide(L)'
;TDGKRLTQSELTTGTWLKKPTTKGHALLSPCTAQVLHRLLHYTRPDVITVSIADALLIITLPTLPVTTRLVEGRYPNYETLTPPHLSPCLELTRKDCIESLTRLAIMAPPETPAIDLDLNANRLILHTDNPQLGQAREKVSATILREGFKVRLNARFLLDALTTAPTDHITLNMDTPDSPRILTNGNPTRW
;
A
#
# COMPACT_ATOMS: atom_id res chain seq x y z
N THR A 1 1.69 0.92 -9.19
CA THR A 1 1.59 2.38 -9.03
C THR A 1 0.49 2.95 -9.91
N ASP A 2 -0.11 4.05 -9.50
CA ASP A 2 -1.08 4.87 -10.27
C ASP A 2 -0.52 6.29 -10.53
N GLY A 3 0.78 6.47 -10.34
CA GLY A 3 1.47 7.76 -10.48
C GLY A 3 1.39 8.66 -9.24
N LYS A 4 0.58 8.30 -8.23
CA LYS A 4 0.43 9.05 -6.96
C LYS A 4 0.84 8.23 -5.75
N ARG A 5 0.76 6.92 -5.86
CA ARG A 5 1.11 5.95 -4.81
C ARG A 5 1.75 4.71 -5.41
N LEU A 6 2.57 4.07 -4.61
CA LEU A 6 3.28 2.85 -4.96
C LEU A 6 3.15 1.87 -3.80
N THR A 7 2.87 0.62 -4.12
CA THR A 7 2.97 -0.50 -3.17
C THR A 7 4.04 -1.45 -3.68
N GLN A 8 4.95 -1.83 -2.81
CA GLN A 8 5.96 -2.84 -3.07
C GLN A 8 5.75 -3.98 -2.07
N SER A 9 5.67 -5.19 -2.59
CA SER A 9 5.63 -6.41 -1.77
C SER A 9 6.73 -7.35 -2.21
N GLU A 10 7.43 -7.92 -1.25
CA GLU A 10 8.48 -8.90 -1.50
C GLU A 10 8.09 -10.24 -0.86
N LEU A 11 8.11 -11.30 -1.66
CA LEU A 11 7.84 -12.64 -1.18
C LEU A 11 9.13 -13.22 -0.60
N THR A 12 9.28 -13.14 0.72
CA THR A 12 10.46 -13.63 1.43
C THR A 12 10.34 -15.10 1.86
N THR A 13 9.12 -15.62 1.95
CA THR A 13 8.81 -16.93 2.52
C THR A 13 8.24 -17.94 1.52
N GLY A 14 8.17 -17.60 0.24
CA GLY A 14 7.70 -18.50 -0.80
C GLY A 14 8.68 -19.65 -1.03
N THR A 15 8.19 -20.89 -1.03
CA THR A 15 9.00 -22.03 -1.42
C THR A 15 9.04 -22.12 -2.95
N TRP A 16 10.20 -21.81 -3.50
CA TRP A 16 10.45 -22.06 -4.92
C TRP A 16 10.68 -23.57 -5.13
N LEU A 17 9.76 -24.24 -5.79
CA LEU A 17 9.98 -25.61 -6.26
C LEU A 17 11.06 -25.65 -7.34
N LYS A 18 11.13 -24.59 -8.16
CA LYS A 18 12.17 -24.37 -9.15
C LYS A 18 12.49 -22.88 -9.21
N LYS A 19 13.73 -22.52 -8.92
CA LYS A 19 14.16 -21.11 -9.05
C LYS A 19 14.13 -20.68 -10.50
N PRO A 20 13.77 -19.42 -10.78
CA PRO A 20 13.85 -18.89 -12.13
C PRO A 20 15.30 -18.91 -12.63
N THR A 21 15.48 -19.26 -13.87
CA THR A 21 16.80 -19.34 -14.51
C THR A 21 17.36 -17.96 -14.87
N THR A 22 16.46 -16.98 -14.99
CA THR A 22 16.81 -15.60 -15.36
C THR A 22 15.96 -14.61 -14.52
N LYS A 23 16.55 -13.45 -14.21
CA LYS A 23 15.78 -12.32 -13.68
C LYS A 23 14.94 -11.75 -14.82
N GLY A 24 13.64 -11.65 -14.63
CA GLY A 24 12.72 -11.08 -15.60
C GLY A 24 11.81 -10.04 -14.96
N HIS A 25 11.31 -9.13 -15.76
CA HIS A 25 10.32 -8.13 -15.38
C HIS A 25 9.09 -8.31 -16.25
N ALA A 26 7.92 -8.21 -15.66
CA ALA A 26 6.65 -8.29 -16.36
C ALA A 26 5.78 -7.10 -15.97
N LEU A 27 5.38 -6.30 -16.96
CA LEU A 27 4.40 -5.23 -16.77
C LEU A 27 3.01 -5.77 -17.09
N LEU A 28 2.12 -5.70 -16.10
CA LEU A 28 0.73 -6.12 -16.24
C LEU A 28 -0.20 -4.91 -16.28
N SER A 29 -1.24 -4.99 -17.10
CA SER A 29 -2.32 -4.01 -17.02
C SER A 29 -3.08 -4.15 -15.70
N PRO A 30 -3.68 -3.06 -15.16
CA PRO A 30 -4.52 -3.14 -13.97
C PRO A 30 -5.67 -4.15 -14.11
N CYS A 31 -6.27 -4.24 -15.29
CA CYS A 31 -7.32 -5.22 -15.59
C CYS A 31 -6.81 -6.65 -15.46
N THR A 32 -5.66 -6.95 -16.07
CA THR A 32 -5.03 -8.27 -15.96
C THR A 32 -4.72 -8.62 -14.51
N ALA A 33 -4.14 -7.68 -13.75
CA ALA A 33 -3.83 -7.89 -12.33
C ALA A 33 -5.09 -8.20 -11.50
N GLN A 34 -6.20 -7.51 -11.76
CA GLN A 34 -7.49 -7.77 -11.09
C GLN A 34 -8.05 -9.16 -11.42
N VAL A 35 -7.99 -9.56 -12.70
CA VAL A 35 -8.45 -10.89 -13.12
C VAL A 35 -7.61 -11.98 -12.45
N LEU A 36 -6.30 -11.85 -12.47
CA LEU A 36 -5.39 -12.79 -11.81
C LEU A 36 -5.64 -12.85 -10.30
N HIS A 37 -5.80 -11.71 -9.65
CA HIS A 37 -6.12 -11.66 -8.22
C HIS A 37 -7.40 -12.43 -7.90
N ARG A 38 -8.48 -12.20 -8.64
CA ARG A 38 -9.76 -12.91 -8.44
C ARG A 38 -9.62 -14.41 -8.68
N LEU A 39 -8.92 -14.79 -9.76
CA LEU A 39 -8.73 -16.17 -10.13
C LEU A 39 -7.93 -16.93 -9.05
N LEU A 40 -6.81 -16.38 -8.61
CA LEU A 40 -5.98 -16.96 -7.55
C LEU A 40 -6.73 -17.04 -6.21
N HIS A 41 -7.51 -16.00 -5.90
CA HIS A 41 -8.34 -16.01 -4.69
C HIS A 41 -9.44 -17.09 -4.73
N TYR A 42 -10.03 -17.32 -5.88
CA TYR A 42 -11.06 -18.33 -6.06
C TYR A 42 -10.51 -19.77 -6.11
N THR A 43 -9.44 -19.98 -6.88
CA THR A 43 -8.86 -21.32 -7.07
C THR A 43 -7.96 -21.78 -5.93
N ARG A 44 -7.37 -20.85 -5.21
CA ARG A 44 -6.41 -21.09 -4.08
C ARG A 44 -5.44 -22.21 -4.37
N PRO A 45 -4.69 -22.17 -5.48
CA PRO A 45 -3.79 -23.25 -5.85
C PRO A 45 -2.61 -23.32 -4.89
N ASP A 46 -2.20 -24.53 -4.53
CA ASP A 46 -0.99 -24.75 -3.70
C ASP A 46 0.29 -24.41 -4.47
N VAL A 47 0.27 -24.61 -5.78
CA VAL A 47 1.41 -24.38 -6.67
C VAL A 47 0.95 -23.70 -7.94
N ILE A 48 1.72 -22.70 -8.38
CA ILE A 48 1.57 -22.05 -9.68
C ILE A 48 2.88 -22.11 -10.44
N THR A 49 2.82 -22.26 -11.74
CA THR A 49 3.99 -22.10 -12.61
C THR A 49 3.83 -20.78 -13.37
N VAL A 50 4.87 -19.96 -13.32
CA VAL A 50 4.91 -18.67 -14.01
C VAL A 50 6.00 -18.71 -15.05
N SER A 51 5.66 -18.41 -16.30
CA SER A 51 6.59 -18.35 -17.42
C SER A 51 6.41 -17.04 -18.18
N ILE A 52 7.50 -16.47 -18.63
CA ILE A 52 7.51 -15.30 -19.51
C ILE A 52 8.13 -15.76 -20.83
N ALA A 53 7.41 -15.62 -21.91
CA ALA A 53 7.86 -15.93 -23.26
C ALA A 53 7.49 -14.77 -24.20
N ASP A 54 8.50 -14.16 -24.80
CA ASP A 54 8.34 -12.96 -25.63
C ASP A 54 7.56 -11.85 -24.89
N ALA A 55 6.41 -11.49 -25.39
CA ALA A 55 5.52 -10.48 -24.79
C ALA A 55 4.36 -11.10 -24.02
N LEU A 56 4.44 -12.37 -23.63
CA LEU A 56 3.38 -13.10 -22.94
C LEU A 56 3.80 -13.52 -21.54
N LEU A 57 2.88 -13.37 -20.59
CA LEU A 57 2.92 -14.02 -19.29
C LEU A 57 2.00 -15.22 -19.32
N ILE A 58 2.53 -16.38 -18.99
CA ILE A 58 1.79 -17.63 -18.89
C ILE A 58 1.80 -18.10 -17.44
N ILE A 59 0.63 -18.21 -16.84
CA ILE A 59 0.44 -18.72 -15.48
C ILE A 59 -0.31 -20.03 -15.60
N THR A 60 0.34 -21.13 -15.24
CA THR A 60 -0.27 -22.45 -15.23
C THR A 60 -0.79 -22.75 -13.85
N LEU A 61 -2.09 -22.88 -13.73
CA LEU A 61 -2.80 -23.33 -12.55
C LEU A 61 -3.14 -24.83 -12.71
N PRO A 62 -3.40 -25.57 -11.63
CA PRO A 62 -3.76 -26.99 -11.71
C PRO A 62 -4.97 -27.28 -12.62
N THR A 63 -5.90 -26.34 -12.68
CA THR A 63 -7.17 -26.50 -13.41
C THR A 63 -7.17 -25.89 -14.81
N LEU A 64 -6.36 -24.84 -15.03
CA LEU A 64 -6.33 -24.13 -16.32
C LEU A 64 -5.07 -23.27 -16.48
N PRO A 65 -4.55 -23.12 -17.70
CA PRO A 65 -3.55 -22.10 -18.00
C PRO A 65 -4.20 -20.74 -18.24
N VAL A 66 -3.51 -19.68 -17.84
CA VAL A 66 -3.88 -18.30 -18.12
C VAL A 66 -2.74 -17.64 -18.88
N THR A 67 -3.03 -17.14 -20.06
CA THR A 67 -2.06 -16.42 -20.89
C THR A 67 -2.52 -14.97 -21.04
N THR A 68 -1.62 -14.03 -20.82
CA THR A 68 -1.89 -12.60 -20.98
C THR A 68 -0.72 -11.90 -21.65
N ARG A 69 -1.03 -10.87 -22.41
CA ARG A 69 -0.02 -10.02 -23.01
C ARG A 69 0.57 -9.07 -21.99
N LEU A 70 1.87 -8.92 -22.02
CA LEU A 70 2.58 -7.93 -21.22
C LEU A 70 2.39 -6.53 -21.82
N VAL A 71 2.38 -5.52 -20.97
CA VAL A 71 2.37 -4.12 -21.38
C VAL A 71 3.79 -3.73 -21.78
N GLU A 72 3.93 -3.12 -22.94
CA GLU A 72 5.20 -2.55 -23.39
C GLU A 72 5.50 -1.26 -22.61
N GLY A 73 6.76 -1.06 -22.22
CA GLY A 73 7.19 0.13 -21.53
C GLY A 73 8.23 -0.12 -20.44
N ARG A 74 8.67 0.96 -19.83
CA ARG A 74 9.55 0.90 -18.66
C ARG A 74 8.75 1.26 -17.42
N TYR A 75 8.85 0.43 -16.40
CA TYR A 75 8.32 0.77 -15.09
C TYR A 75 9.13 1.96 -14.52
N PRO A 76 8.48 2.94 -13.90
CA PRO A 76 9.19 4.05 -13.26
C PRO A 76 10.24 3.55 -12.27
N ASN A 77 11.37 4.24 -12.20
CA ASN A 77 12.38 3.90 -11.21
C ASN A 77 11.89 4.30 -9.82
N TYR A 78 11.23 3.37 -9.14
CA TYR A 78 10.66 3.59 -7.81
C TYR A 78 11.72 3.60 -6.70
N GLU A 79 12.90 3.06 -6.94
CA GLU A 79 14.00 3.06 -5.96
C GLU A 79 14.42 4.49 -5.60
N THR A 80 14.33 5.40 -6.56
CA THR A 80 14.62 6.82 -6.33
C THR A 80 13.55 7.53 -5.47
N LEU A 81 12.35 6.97 -5.38
CA LEU A 81 11.25 7.53 -4.60
C LEU A 81 11.30 7.09 -3.13
N THR A 82 12.09 6.07 -2.83
CA THR A 82 12.22 5.55 -1.48
C THR A 82 13.53 6.02 -0.90
N PRO A 83 13.53 6.79 0.19
CA PRO A 83 14.76 7.23 0.83
C PRO A 83 15.58 6.01 1.30
N PRO A 84 16.92 6.11 1.29
CA PRO A 84 17.80 5.02 1.71
C PRO A 84 17.60 4.67 3.20
N HIS A 85 17.19 5.66 4.00
CA HIS A 85 16.89 5.49 5.41
C HIS A 85 15.44 5.86 5.67
N LEU A 86 14.74 5.01 6.42
CA LEU A 86 13.39 5.28 6.87
C LEU A 86 13.44 5.99 8.22
N SER A 87 12.67 7.07 8.35
CA SER A 87 12.56 7.84 9.59
C SER A 87 11.17 7.58 10.20
N PRO A 88 11.05 6.63 11.13
CA PRO A 88 9.78 6.32 11.77
C PRO A 88 9.30 7.51 12.60
N CYS A 89 8.05 7.89 12.40
CA CYS A 89 7.39 8.99 13.10
C CYS A 89 6.29 8.53 14.02
N LEU A 90 5.65 7.42 13.67
CA LEU A 90 4.44 6.96 14.32
C LEU A 90 4.27 5.46 14.12
N GLU A 91 3.86 4.76 15.17
CA GLU A 91 3.39 3.39 15.13
C GLU A 91 1.92 3.35 15.56
N LEU A 92 1.11 2.59 14.83
CA LEU A 92 -0.31 2.49 15.06
C LEU A 92 -0.84 1.08 14.84
N THR A 93 -2.01 0.81 15.44
CA THR A 93 -2.79 -0.39 15.16
C THR A 93 -3.65 -0.16 13.92
N ARG A 94 -3.47 -1.02 12.92
CA ARG A 94 -4.16 -0.95 11.63
C ARG A 94 -5.67 -0.84 11.77
N LYS A 95 -6.26 -1.71 12.59
CA LYS A 95 -7.72 -1.78 12.80
C LYS A 95 -8.29 -0.46 13.31
N ASP A 96 -7.72 0.07 14.38
CA ASP A 96 -8.22 1.31 15.01
C ASP A 96 -8.13 2.50 14.06
N CYS A 97 -7.05 2.54 13.28
CA CYS A 97 -6.86 3.58 12.29
C CYS A 97 -7.88 3.47 11.13
N ILE A 98 -8.14 2.27 10.61
CA ILE A 98 -9.15 2.04 9.57
C ILE A 98 -10.54 2.47 10.06
N GLU A 99 -10.93 2.09 11.26
CA GLU A 99 -12.23 2.46 11.82
C GLU A 99 -12.40 3.98 11.92
N SER A 100 -11.42 4.68 12.46
CA SER A 100 -11.44 6.14 12.58
C SER A 100 -11.43 6.83 11.23
N LEU A 101 -10.58 6.38 10.30
CA LEU A 101 -10.52 6.91 8.93
C LEU A 101 -11.83 6.70 8.17
N THR A 102 -12.49 5.55 8.35
CA THR A 102 -13.77 5.26 7.71
C THR A 102 -14.85 6.22 8.16
N ARG A 103 -14.92 6.53 9.46
CA ARG A 103 -15.85 7.53 9.99
C ARG A 103 -15.55 8.92 9.45
N LEU A 104 -14.28 9.34 9.45
CA LEU A 104 -13.87 10.65 8.95
C LEU A 104 -14.07 10.79 7.44
N ALA A 105 -13.91 9.71 6.68
CA ALA A 105 -14.08 9.73 5.23
C ALA A 105 -15.52 10.08 4.80
N ILE A 106 -16.52 9.84 5.67
CA ILE A 106 -17.91 10.24 5.44
C ILE A 106 -18.04 11.77 5.41
N MET A 107 -17.26 12.45 6.26
CA MET A 107 -17.27 13.91 6.39
C MET A 107 -16.31 14.60 5.43
N ALA A 108 -15.33 13.89 4.90
CA ALA A 108 -14.34 14.48 4.00
C ALA A 108 -14.97 14.89 2.67
N PRO A 109 -14.51 16.01 2.05
CA PRO A 109 -15.00 16.44 0.75
C PRO A 109 -14.84 15.35 -0.30
N PRO A 110 -15.89 15.01 -1.07
CA PRO A 110 -15.84 13.90 -2.04
C PRO A 110 -14.77 14.04 -3.13
N GLU A 111 -14.54 15.26 -3.58
CA GLU A 111 -13.59 15.58 -4.66
C GLU A 111 -12.14 15.51 -4.19
N THR A 112 -11.89 15.94 -2.97
CA THR A 112 -10.56 15.99 -2.36
C THR A 112 -10.64 15.44 -0.94
N PRO A 113 -10.75 14.12 -0.76
CA PRO A 113 -10.92 13.52 0.56
C PRO A 113 -9.63 13.63 1.39
N ALA A 114 -9.36 14.85 1.88
CA ALA A 114 -8.19 15.15 2.68
C ALA A 114 -8.45 14.89 4.16
N ILE A 115 -7.46 14.30 4.80
CA ILE A 115 -7.39 14.14 6.26
C ILE A 115 -6.05 14.68 6.73
N ASP A 116 -6.10 15.51 7.76
CA ASP A 116 -4.93 16.00 8.47
C ASP A 116 -4.59 15.04 9.62
N LEU A 117 -3.36 14.61 9.67
CA LEU A 117 -2.76 13.85 10.75
C LEU A 117 -1.93 14.82 11.60
N ASP A 118 -2.26 14.94 12.88
CA ASP A 118 -1.51 15.74 13.84
C ASP A 118 -0.87 14.81 14.88
N LEU A 119 0.46 14.75 14.84
CA LEU A 119 1.28 13.90 15.70
C LEU A 119 1.69 14.72 16.94
N ASN A 120 0.85 14.69 17.95
CA ASN A 120 1.13 15.34 19.24
C ASN A 120 1.43 14.29 20.32
N ALA A 121 2.13 14.73 21.37
CA ALA A 121 2.55 13.89 22.49
C ALA A 121 1.51 12.79 22.83
N ASN A 122 1.86 11.54 22.60
CA ASN A 122 1.11 10.33 22.89
C ASN A 122 -0.23 10.13 22.15
N ARG A 123 -0.54 10.92 21.10
CA ARG A 123 -1.82 10.76 20.37
C ARG A 123 -1.66 11.14 18.91
N LEU A 124 -2.25 10.29 18.06
CA LEU A 124 -2.56 10.65 16.69
C LEU A 124 -3.95 11.28 16.65
N ILE A 125 -4.02 12.50 16.15
CA ILE A 125 -5.29 13.17 15.91
C ILE A 125 -5.51 13.21 14.41
N LEU A 126 -6.62 12.63 13.99
CA LEU A 126 -7.11 12.71 12.62
C LEU A 126 -8.17 13.80 12.55
N HIS A 127 -8.09 14.65 11.55
CA HIS A 127 -9.03 15.76 11.39
C HIS A 127 -9.39 15.92 9.91
N THR A 128 -10.66 16.24 9.65
CA THR A 128 -11.13 16.66 8.32
C THR A 128 -12.02 17.88 8.45
N ASP A 129 -11.98 18.74 7.46
CA ASP A 129 -12.80 19.94 7.36
C ASP A 129 -13.54 19.92 6.03
N ASN A 130 -14.85 20.03 6.10
CA ASN A 130 -15.73 20.10 4.96
C ASN A 130 -16.56 21.40 5.08
N PRO A 131 -16.42 22.34 4.16
CA PRO A 131 -17.13 23.62 4.23
C PRO A 131 -18.66 23.49 4.30
N GLN A 132 -19.22 22.37 3.83
CA GLN A 132 -20.67 22.14 3.80
C GLN A 132 -21.16 21.33 5.00
N LEU A 133 -20.37 20.37 5.48
CA LEU A 133 -20.76 19.42 6.52
C LEU A 133 -20.17 19.76 7.90
N GLY A 134 -19.16 20.63 7.95
CA GLY A 134 -18.44 20.99 9.16
C GLY A 134 -17.18 20.19 9.37
N GLN A 135 -16.71 20.13 10.62
CA GLN A 135 -15.45 19.52 10.99
C GLN A 135 -15.67 18.22 11.76
N ALA A 136 -14.81 17.25 11.51
CA ALA A 136 -14.78 16.01 12.28
C ALA A 136 -13.37 15.74 12.79
N ARG A 137 -13.27 15.17 14.01
CA ARG A 137 -12.01 14.90 14.67
C ARG A 137 -12.07 13.58 15.41
N GLU A 138 -11.07 12.73 15.19
CA GLU A 138 -10.91 11.44 15.85
C GLU A 138 -9.56 11.37 16.56
N LYS A 139 -9.52 10.63 17.66
CA LYS A 139 -8.29 10.33 18.39
C LYS A 139 -7.99 8.85 18.21
N VAL A 140 -6.80 8.54 17.70
CA VAL A 140 -6.35 7.16 17.51
C VAL A 140 -5.19 6.90 18.47
N SER A 141 -5.23 5.76 19.13
CA SER A 141 -4.11 5.29 19.93
C SER A 141 -2.92 4.99 19.04
N ALA A 142 -1.78 5.60 19.33
CA ALA A 142 -0.58 5.45 18.56
C ALA A 142 0.65 5.76 19.41
N THR A 143 1.77 5.14 19.09
CA THR A 143 3.07 5.49 19.66
C THR A 143 3.70 6.55 18.77
N ILE A 144 3.81 7.76 19.28
CA ILE A 144 4.45 8.87 18.57
C ILE A 144 5.94 8.80 18.82
N LEU A 145 6.72 8.59 17.76
CA LEU A 145 8.18 8.51 17.82
C LEU A 145 8.83 9.87 17.53
N ARG A 146 8.14 10.72 16.76
CA ARG A 146 8.58 12.09 16.46
C ARG A 146 7.37 13.02 16.52
N GLU A 147 7.42 13.99 17.39
CA GLU A 147 6.35 14.96 17.64
C GLU A 147 6.39 16.18 16.71
N GLY A 148 5.29 16.91 16.68
CA GLY A 148 5.19 18.18 15.96
C GLY A 148 4.96 18.07 14.48
N PHE A 149 4.70 16.89 13.97
CA PHE A 149 4.35 16.70 12.55
C PHE A 149 2.86 16.91 12.31
N LYS A 150 2.57 17.73 11.31
CA LYS A 150 1.21 17.85 10.72
C LYS A 150 1.31 17.47 9.26
N VAL A 151 0.51 16.51 8.87
CA VAL A 151 0.58 15.94 7.52
C VAL A 151 -0.81 15.83 6.95
N ARG A 152 -1.00 16.35 5.73
CA ARG A 152 -2.24 16.18 4.98
C ARG A 152 -2.10 15.04 3.99
N LEU A 153 -3.03 14.09 4.04
CA LEU A 153 -3.09 12.92 3.19
C LEU A 153 -4.46 12.75 2.57
N ASN A 154 -4.50 12.04 1.44
CA ASN A 154 -5.76 11.58 0.90
C ASN A 154 -6.26 10.37 1.70
N ALA A 155 -7.46 10.49 2.28
CA ALA A 155 -8.07 9.47 3.13
C ALA A 155 -8.21 8.12 2.43
N ARG A 156 -8.60 8.13 1.14
CA ARG A 156 -8.77 6.90 0.35
C ARG A 156 -7.44 6.18 0.15
N PHE A 157 -6.38 6.93 -0.14
CA PHE A 157 -5.06 6.33 -0.33
C PHE A 157 -4.54 5.69 0.95
N LEU A 158 -4.76 6.36 2.09
CA LEU A 158 -4.37 5.81 3.38
C LEU A 158 -5.22 4.58 3.75
N LEU A 159 -6.54 4.62 3.54
CA LEU A 159 -7.43 3.48 3.76
C LEU A 159 -7.05 2.27 2.90
N ASP A 160 -6.79 2.48 1.61
CA ASP A 160 -6.39 1.41 0.70
C ASP A 160 -5.08 0.76 1.17
N ALA A 161 -4.09 1.58 1.54
CA ALA A 161 -2.82 1.08 2.03
C ALA A 161 -2.97 0.27 3.31
N LEU A 162 -3.73 0.78 4.29
CA LEU A 162 -3.99 0.07 5.54
C LEU A 162 -4.81 -1.21 5.34
N THR A 163 -5.79 -1.19 4.43
CA THR A 163 -6.64 -2.36 4.17
C THR A 163 -5.84 -3.50 3.53
N THR A 164 -4.88 -3.17 2.67
CA THR A 164 -4.03 -4.16 2.00
C THR A 164 -2.81 -4.59 2.82
N ALA A 165 -2.55 -3.92 3.93
CA ALA A 165 -1.43 -4.22 4.80
C ALA A 165 -1.51 -5.64 5.39
N PRO A 166 -0.42 -6.43 5.35
CA PRO A 166 -0.42 -7.81 5.82
C PRO A 166 -0.36 -7.95 7.35
N THR A 167 -0.04 -6.88 8.07
CA THR A 167 0.17 -6.88 9.53
C THR A 167 -0.78 -5.92 10.24
N ASP A 168 -0.98 -6.17 11.54
CA ASP A 168 -1.82 -5.31 12.37
C ASP A 168 -1.08 -4.08 12.92
N HIS A 169 0.23 -4.12 12.97
CA HIS A 169 1.07 -2.99 13.37
C HIS A 169 1.71 -2.34 12.15
N ILE A 170 1.52 -1.05 12.05
CA ILE A 170 1.97 -0.22 10.93
C ILE A 170 2.85 0.90 11.45
N THR A 171 3.97 1.11 10.79
CA THR A 171 4.85 2.26 11.05
C THR A 171 4.74 3.26 9.89
N LEU A 172 4.45 4.50 10.21
CA LEU A 172 4.55 5.62 9.26
C LEU A 172 5.93 6.24 9.36
N ASN A 173 6.58 6.31 8.21
CA ASN A 173 7.91 6.90 8.06
C ASN A 173 7.84 8.14 7.20
N MET A 174 8.50 9.22 7.62
CA MET A 174 8.71 10.44 6.85
C MET A 174 9.85 11.27 7.46
N ASP A 175 10.61 11.97 6.63
CA ASP A 175 11.70 12.83 7.09
C ASP A 175 11.21 14.23 7.42
N THR A 176 10.43 14.80 6.54
CA THR A 176 9.83 16.15 6.64
C THR A 176 8.34 16.09 6.25
N PRO A 177 7.54 17.12 6.59
CA PRO A 177 6.15 17.18 6.18
C PRO A 177 5.91 17.09 4.67
N ASP A 178 6.90 17.42 3.85
CA ASP A 178 6.81 17.40 2.38
C ASP A 178 7.43 16.15 1.75
N SER A 179 8.14 15.34 2.53
CA SER A 179 8.74 14.10 2.04
C SER A 179 7.69 13.02 1.73
N PRO A 180 8.03 12.02 0.91
CA PRO A 180 7.15 10.86 0.70
C PRO A 180 6.79 10.19 2.03
N ARG A 181 5.53 9.76 2.14
CA ARG A 181 5.04 9.02 3.31
C ARG A 181 5.12 7.53 3.00
N ILE A 182 5.84 6.81 3.84
CA ILE A 182 6.10 5.40 3.63
C ILE A 182 5.52 4.62 4.80
N LEU A 183 4.57 3.75 4.49
CA LEU A 183 4.04 2.80 5.46
C LEU A 183 4.87 1.52 5.40
N THR A 184 5.21 0.99 6.56
CA THR A 184 5.91 -0.28 6.70
C THR A 184 5.25 -1.13 7.78
N ASN A 185 5.51 -2.41 7.76
CA ASN A 185 4.93 -3.41 8.66
C ASN A 185 5.70 -3.60 9.97
N GLY A 186 6.34 -2.57 10.48
CA GLY A 186 7.12 -2.64 11.73
C GLY A 186 8.49 -3.33 11.58
N ASN A 187 8.73 -4.02 10.47
CA ASN A 187 10.03 -4.51 10.06
C ASN A 187 10.55 -3.60 8.95
N PRO A 188 11.84 -3.24 8.88
CA PRO A 188 12.38 -2.42 7.80
C PRO A 188 12.30 -3.08 6.42
N THR A 189 11.83 -4.29 6.34
CA THR A 189 11.44 -4.95 5.09
C THR A 189 10.19 -4.29 4.54
N ARG A 190 10.37 -3.61 3.44
CA ARG A 190 9.31 -3.00 2.62
C ARG A 190 8.29 -4.07 2.22
N TRP A 191 7.06 -3.73 2.23
CA TRP A 191 5.99 -4.58 1.69
C TRP A 191 5.60 -4.17 0.28
#